data_ba7f43a7faa7c1fc012df042992e91af
#
_entry.id   ba7f43a7faa7c1fc012df042992e91af
#
_cell.length_a   1.000
_cell.length_b   1.000
_cell.length_c   1.000
_cell.angle_alpha   90.00
_cell.angle_beta   90.00
_cell.angle_gamma   90.00
#
_symmetry.space_group_name_H-M   'P 1'
#
loop_
_entity.id
_entity.type
_entity.pdbx_description
1 polymer ?
#
loop_
_entity_poly.entity_id
_entity_poly.type
_entity_poly.pdbx_seq_one_letter_code
_entity_poly.pdbx_strand_id
1 'polypeptide(L)'
;MEEATQFTEFMFQTLTESNRSSGLCKAKFSPRMYLTCNPGGVGHMWFKRLFIDRNYQNKERPEDYVFIQSLVYENQYLMENDPDYVRILENLPEDRKKAMLYGDWDIFEGQYFSEFRRDIHVIEPFDIPKHWKRYAAFDYGLDMFACLWIARDTEGKAYVYREIHESNKIISEAARLFLDMTGDEKLDYVYAPRDLWNRRQETGKSVADIFYEHGVDLTKTSVDRVDGWLATKEWLKVFDTRDEQTGEEKKDSNLKIFRNCTHLIQYLPQIQIDDKNPNDVATEPHYLTHVLDSLRYFCVNFTNPASEPKTKEQEYKEERAYRNMQEYINYGVG
;
A
#
# COMPACT_ATOMS: atom_id res chain seq x y z
N MET A 1 24.60 -17.13 -2.96
CA MET A 1 24.20 -16.12 -1.92
C MET A 1 23.12 -16.78 -1.09
N GLU A 2 23.43 -17.10 0.12
CA GLU A 2 22.45 -17.65 1.07
C GLU A 2 21.75 -16.52 1.81
N GLU A 3 20.49 -16.73 2.21
CA GLU A 3 19.66 -15.73 2.87
C GLU A 3 19.66 -14.39 2.13
N ALA A 4 19.38 -14.43 0.82
CA ALA A 4 19.52 -13.26 -0.07
C ALA A 4 18.69 -12.05 0.38
N THR A 5 17.59 -12.26 1.07
CA THR A 5 16.75 -11.21 1.64
C THR A 5 17.37 -10.48 2.83
N GLN A 6 18.49 -10.95 3.38
CA GLN A 6 19.25 -10.21 4.41
C GLN A 6 20.22 -9.18 3.80
N PHE A 7 20.29 -9.08 2.49
CA PHE A 7 21.17 -8.15 1.78
C PHE A 7 20.35 -7.08 1.06
N THR A 8 20.89 -5.86 1.01
CA THR A 8 20.29 -4.77 0.26
C THR A 8 20.41 -5.00 -1.25
N GLU A 9 19.56 -4.34 -2.04
CA GLU A 9 19.64 -4.39 -3.52
C GLU A 9 21.01 -3.92 -4.03
N PHE A 10 21.60 -2.91 -3.40
CA PHE A 10 22.94 -2.42 -3.71
C PHE A 10 24.01 -3.51 -3.56
N MET A 11 23.94 -4.31 -2.49
CA MET A 11 24.89 -5.42 -2.29
C MET A 11 24.70 -6.49 -3.36
N PHE A 12 23.47 -6.83 -3.71
CA PHE A 12 23.15 -7.77 -4.80
C PHE A 12 23.70 -7.26 -6.13
N GLN A 13 23.46 -5.98 -6.47
CA GLN A 13 23.97 -5.36 -7.69
C GLN A 13 25.49 -5.38 -7.75
N THR A 14 26.17 -5.00 -6.65
CA THR A 14 27.65 -5.03 -6.55
C THR A 14 28.23 -6.42 -6.79
N LEU A 15 27.59 -7.47 -6.24
CA LEU A 15 28.00 -8.85 -6.48
C LEU A 15 27.76 -9.25 -7.93
N THR A 16 26.66 -8.81 -8.52
CA THR A 16 26.33 -9.09 -9.93
C THR A 16 27.33 -8.44 -10.88
N GLU A 17 27.79 -7.22 -10.61
CA GLU A 17 28.85 -6.54 -11.38
C GLU A 17 30.15 -7.34 -11.39
N SER A 18 30.46 -8.04 -10.32
CA SER A 18 31.67 -8.88 -10.19
C SER A 18 31.51 -10.26 -10.85
N ASN A 19 30.27 -10.71 -11.11
CA ASN A 19 29.97 -12.01 -11.69
C ASN A 19 30.12 -11.99 -13.21
N ARG A 20 31.35 -12.03 -13.70
CA ARG A 20 31.70 -11.93 -15.11
C ARG A 20 32.64 -13.02 -15.55
N SER A 21 32.50 -13.45 -16.80
CA SER A 21 33.43 -14.37 -17.49
C SER A 21 34.34 -13.58 -18.41
N SER A 22 35.63 -13.90 -18.42
CA SER A 22 36.64 -13.30 -19.30
C SER A 22 37.42 -14.35 -20.08
N GLY A 23 37.90 -13.98 -21.27
CA GLY A 23 38.79 -14.81 -22.08
C GLY A 23 38.15 -16.08 -22.64
N LEU A 24 38.93 -17.16 -22.67
CA LEU A 24 38.55 -18.44 -23.26
C LEU A 24 37.38 -19.15 -22.59
N CYS A 25 37.05 -18.77 -21.36
CA CYS A 25 35.92 -19.33 -20.63
C CYS A 25 34.56 -18.79 -21.09
N LYS A 26 34.52 -17.63 -21.75
CA LYS A 26 33.28 -16.95 -22.18
C LYS A 26 32.42 -17.81 -23.11
N ALA A 27 33.04 -18.67 -23.92
CA ALA A 27 32.32 -19.56 -24.85
C ALA A 27 31.72 -20.81 -24.18
N LYS A 28 32.16 -21.16 -22.97
CA LYS A 28 31.78 -22.42 -22.29
C LYS A 28 30.87 -22.22 -21.09
N PHE A 29 30.91 -21.05 -20.43
CA PHE A 29 30.17 -20.78 -19.21
C PHE A 29 29.50 -19.41 -19.25
N SER A 30 28.19 -19.40 -19.04
CA SER A 30 27.44 -18.20 -18.71
C SER A 30 27.49 -17.99 -17.19
N PRO A 31 28.03 -16.87 -16.69
CA PRO A 31 28.01 -16.60 -15.25
C PRO A 31 26.60 -16.66 -14.71
N ARG A 32 26.42 -17.32 -13.58
CA ARG A 32 25.11 -17.42 -12.88
C ARG A 32 25.29 -17.14 -11.41
N MET A 33 24.26 -16.60 -10.78
CA MET A 33 24.17 -16.42 -9.35
C MET A 33 23.00 -17.26 -8.83
N TYR A 34 23.24 -18.04 -7.79
CA TYR A 34 22.22 -18.80 -7.08
C TYR A 34 21.95 -18.12 -5.75
N LEU A 35 20.68 -17.88 -5.47
CA LEU A 35 20.22 -17.24 -4.25
C LEU A 35 19.27 -18.20 -3.54
N THR A 36 19.41 -18.32 -2.23
CA THR A 36 18.42 -18.98 -1.37
C THR A 36 17.92 -17.97 -0.36
N CYS A 37 16.65 -17.99 -0.06
CA CYS A 37 16.05 -17.07 0.91
C CYS A 37 14.64 -17.46 1.29
N ASN A 38 14.18 -16.89 2.39
CA ASN A 38 12.78 -16.86 2.79
C ASN A 38 12.24 -15.43 2.70
N PRO A 39 10.91 -15.23 2.66
CA PRO A 39 10.32 -13.92 2.79
C PRO A 39 10.74 -13.21 4.08
N GLY A 40 10.99 -11.90 4.02
CA GLY A 40 11.42 -11.08 5.16
C GLY A 40 12.81 -10.48 4.97
N GLY A 41 13.26 -9.68 5.94
CA GLY A 41 14.56 -9.01 5.92
C GLY A 41 14.62 -7.77 5.03
N VAL A 42 15.76 -7.05 5.12
CA VAL A 42 15.97 -5.77 4.41
C VAL A 42 15.91 -5.86 2.89
N GLY A 43 16.17 -7.04 2.36
CA GLY A 43 16.16 -7.32 0.93
C GLY A 43 14.85 -7.88 0.39
N HIS A 44 13.86 -8.10 1.25
CA HIS A 44 12.58 -8.67 0.85
C HIS A 44 12.00 -8.00 -0.40
N MET A 45 12.07 -6.69 -0.45
CA MET A 45 11.42 -5.88 -1.47
C MET A 45 12.03 -6.00 -2.84
N TRP A 46 13.35 -5.85 -2.97
CA TRP A 46 14.03 -5.99 -4.25
C TRP A 46 13.93 -7.41 -4.77
N PHE A 47 14.00 -8.40 -3.85
CA PHE A 47 13.85 -9.80 -4.21
C PHE A 47 12.45 -10.08 -4.74
N LYS A 48 11.41 -9.65 -4.00
CA LYS A 48 10.02 -9.78 -4.41
C LYS A 48 9.77 -9.10 -5.77
N ARG A 49 10.23 -7.86 -5.95
CA ARG A 49 10.11 -7.12 -7.20
C ARG A 49 10.67 -7.90 -8.40
N LEU A 50 11.92 -8.39 -8.28
CA LEU A 50 12.62 -9.04 -9.38
C LEU A 50 12.12 -10.46 -9.67
N PHE A 51 11.91 -11.27 -8.63
CA PHE A 51 11.72 -12.71 -8.77
C PHE A 51 10.27 -13.14 -8.64
N ILE A 52 9.46 -12.46 -7.81
CA ILE A 52 8.06 -12.83 -7.54
C ILE A 52 7.11 -12.02 -8.41
N ASP A 53 7.15 -10.68 -8.26
CA ASP A 53 6.26 -9.77 -9.00
C ASP A 53 6.68 -9.60 -10.46
N ARG A 54 7.94 -9.94 -10.79
CA ARG A 54 8.54 -9.82 -12.13
C ARG A 54 8.40 -8.40 -12.68
N ASN A 55 8.52 -7.42 -11.80
CA ASN A 55 8.47 -6.00 -12.15
C ASN A 55 9.88 -5.51 -12.48
N TYR A 56 10.22 -5.59 -13.76
CA TYR A 56 11.54 -5.25 -14.26
C TYR A 56 11.67 -3.76 -14.55
N GLN A 57 12.82 -3.19 -14.22
CA GLN A 57 13.14 -1.78 -14.37
C GLN A 57 14.33 -1.58 -15.30
N ASN A 58 14.41 -0.43 -15.94
CA ASN A 58 15.52 -0.04 -16.81
C ASN A 58 15.81 -1.07 -17.91
N LYS A 59 17.00 -1.71 -17.84
CA LYS A 59 17.49 -2.72 -18.81
C LYS A 59 17.42 -4.15 -18.28
N GLU A 60 16.72 -4.37 -17.16
CA GLU A 60 16.46 -5.72 -16.65
C GLU A 60 15.61 -6.50 -17.66
N ARG A 61 15.90 -7.79 -17.83
CA ARG A 61 15.21 -8.66 -18.78
C ARG A 61 14.63 -9.87 -18.06
N PRO A 62 13.40 -10.28 -18.40
CA PRO A 62 12.73 -11.42 -17.76
C PRO A 62 13.56 -12.72 -17.81
N GLU A 63 14.28 -12.92 -18.89
CA GLU A 63 15.10 -14.13 -19.12
C GLU A 63 16.33 -14.25 -18.21
N ASP A 64 16.74 -13.14 -17.56
CA ASP A 64 17.88 -13.12 -16.65
C ASP A 64 17.51 -13.59 -15.23
N TYR A 65 16.21 -13.69 -14.89
CA TYR A 65 15.71 -13.97 -13.55
C TYR A 65 14.80 -15.20 -13.52
N VAL A 66 15.14 -16.18 -12.69
CA VAL A 66 14.35 -17.40 -12.51
C VAL A 66 14.07 -17.60 -11.03
N PHE A 67 12.81 -17.75 -10.66
CA PHE A 67 12.38 -18.13 -9.33
C PHE A 67 11.88 -19.57 -9.32
N ILE A 68 12.37 -20.34 -8.36
CA ILE A 68 11.92 -21.70 -8.09
C ILE A 68 11.49 -21.73 -6.64
N GLN A 69 10.18 -21.85 -6.41
CA GLN A 69 9.64 -22.04 -5.07
C GLN A 69 9.97 -23.46 -4.59
N SER A 70 10.37 -23.58 -3.33
CA SER A 70 10.56 -24.84 -2.64
C SER A 70 10.02 -24.71 -1.22
N LEU A 71 9.01 -25.47 -0.88
CA LEU A 71 8.38 -25.46 0.43
C LEU A 71 8.96 -26.58 1.31
N VAL A 72 8.86 -26.40 2.62
CA VAL A 72 9.37 -27.35 3.60
C VAL A 72 8.84 -28.77 3.37
N TYR A 73 7.56 -28.90 2.96
CA TYR A 73 6.93 -30.20 2.69
C TYR A 73 7.51 -30.94 1.47
N GLU A 74 8.20 -30.25 0.59
CA GLU A 74 8.84 -30.84 -0.60
C GLU A 74 10.23 -31.40 -0.27
N ASN A 75 10.80 -31.05 0.88
CA ASN A 75 12.08 -31.54 1.34
C ASN A 75 11.90 -32.90 2.04
N GLN A 76 11.89 -33.99 1.25
CA GLN A 76 11.71 -35.35 1.74
C GLN A 76 12.74 -35.74 2.82
N TYR A 77 13.99 -35.30 2.63
CA TYR A 77 15.05 -35.60 3.60
C TYR A 77 14.76 -34.96 4.98
N LEU A 78 14.31 -33.71 4.98
CA LEU A 78 13.94 -33.02 6.21
C LEU A 78 12.72 -33.67 6.88
N MET A 79 11.70 -34.01 6.07
CA MET A 79 10.47 -34.63 6.57
C MET A 79 10.70 -36.00 7.19
N GLU A 80 11.69 -36.77 6.69
CA GLU A 80 12.06 -38.07 7.21
C GLU A 80 12.94 -37.98 8.47
N ASN A 81 13.86 -37.01 8.54
CA ASN A 81 14.87 -36.93 9.59
C ASN A 81 14.51 -35.95 10.71
N ASP A 82 13.69 -34.95 10.46
CA ASP A 82 13.24 -33.98 11.47
C ASP A 82 11.75 -33.53 11.21
N PRO A 83 10.79 -34.45 11.43
CA PRO A 83 9.38 -34.14 11.26
C PRO A 83 8.88 -33.08 12.26
N ASP A 84 9.55 -32.89 13.38
CA ASP A 84 9.20 -31.89 14.39
C ASP A 84 9.48 -30.44 13.91
N TYR A 85 10.34 -30.26 12.91
CA TYR A 85 10.61 -28.94 12.34
C TYR A 85 9.36 -28.26 11.79
N VAL A 86 8.48 -28.99 11.10
CA VAL A 86 7.20 -28.47 10.61
C VAL A 86 6.34 -27.97 11.78
N ARG A 87 6.27 -28.74 12.87
CA ARG A 87 5.53 -28.35 14.07
C ARG A 87 6.08 -27.05 14.70
N ILE A 88 7.39 -26.83 14.63
CA ILE A 88 8.01 -25.56 15.07
C ILE A 88 7.51 -24.41 14.19
N LEU A 89 7.48 -24.58 12.87
CA LEU A 89 6.99 -23.56 11.94
C LEU A 89 5.48 -23.28 12.12
N GLU A 90 4.68 -24.31 12.41
CA GLU A 90 3.24 -24.17 12.67
C GLU A 90 2.93 -23.36 13.93
N ASN A 91 3.83 -23.35 14.90
CA ASN A 91 3.71 -22.58 16.15
C ASN A 91 4.23 -21.13 16.05
N LEU A 92 4.74 -20.71 14.90
CA LEU A 92 5.13 -19.32 14.67
C LEU A 92 3.90 -18.40 14.68
N PRO A 93 4.07 -17.09 14.98
CA PRO A 93 3.05 -16.08 14.74
C PRO A 93 2.54 -16.18 13.30
N GLU A 94 1.24 -15.87 13.07
CA GLU A 94 0.58 -16.14 11.78
C GLU A 94 1.31 -15.54 10.56
N ASP A 95 1.88 -14.34 10.68
CA ASP A 95 2.60 -13.70 9.57
C ASP A 95 3.92 -14.44 9.28
N ARG A 96 4.69 -14.80 10.30
CA ARG A 96 5.91 -15.61 10.13
C ARG A 96 5.60 -17.01 9.61
N LYS A 97 4.52 -17.63 10.08
CA LYS A 97 4.07 -18.92 9.60
C LYS A 97 3.73 -18.88 8.12
N LYS A 98 2.98 -17.86 7.65
CA LYS A 98 2.67 -17.69 6.25
C LYS A 98 3.93 -17.52 5.39
N ALA A 99 4.88 -16.71 5.86
CA ALA A 99 6.14 -16.50 5.17
C ALA A 99 7.00 -17.77 5.10
N MET A 100 7.20 -18.46 6.24
CA MET A 100 8.16 -19.56 6.36
C MET A 100 7.59 -20.91 5.93
N LEU A 101 6.30 -21.17 6.20
CA LEU A 101 5.68 -22.47 5.91
C LEU A 101 5.05 -22.52 4.52
N TYR A 102 4.44 -21.41 4.08
CA TYR A 102 3.72 -21.34 2.81
C TYR A 102 4.44 -20.51 1.75
N GLY A 103 5.57 -19.87 2.11
CA GLY A 103 6.33 -19.04 1.18
C GLY A 103 5.55 -17.84 0.66
N ASP A 104 4.73 -17.23 1.53
CA ASP A 104 3.94 -16.05 1.20
C ASP A 104 4.82 -14.80 1.19
N TRP A 105 4.94 -14.17 0.03
CA TRP A 105 5.74 -12.97 -0.19
C TRP A 105 4.95 -11.67 -0.02
N ASP A 106 3.66 -11.74 0.25
CA ASP A 106 2.84 -10.56 0.51
C ASP A 106 2.79 -10.19 2.01
N ILE A 107 3.21 -11.10 2.87
CA ILE A 107 3.23 -10.92 4.33
C ILE A 107 4.64 -11.18 4.85
N PHE A 108 5.20 -10.23 5.61
CA PHE A 108 6.50 -10.38 6.25
C PHE A 108 6.54 -9.67 7.61
N GLU A 109 7.44 -10.14 8.49
CA GLU A 109 7.64 -9.56 9.81
C GLU A 109 8.11 -8.10 9.70
N GLY A 110 7.50 -7.21 10.49
CA GLY A 110 7.81 -5.78 10.48
C GLY A 110 6.99 -4.93 9.51
N GLN A 111 6.05 -5.51 8.78
CA GLN A 111 5.12 -4.75 7.96
C GLN A 111 4.25 -3.84 8.83
N TYR A 112 4.18 -2.55 8.50
CA TYR A 112 3.37 -1.62 9.28
C TYR A 112 1.86 -1.76 9.01
N PHE A 113 1.45 -1.93 7.74
CA PHE A 113 0.05 -2.08 7.32
C PHE A 113 -0.30 -3.55 7.04
N SER A 114 -0.31 -4.38 8.09
CA SER A 114 -0.74 -5.78 8.01
C SER A 114 -2.24 -5.94 7.65
N GLU A 115 -3.01 -4.87 7.78
CA GLU A 115 -4.41 -4.80 7.38
C GLU A 115 -4.61 -4.80 5.86
N PHE A 116 -3.59 -4.37 5.10
CA PHE A 116 -3.70 -4.30 3.65
C PHE A 116 -3.72 -5.69 3.01
N ARG A 117 -4.75 -5.95 2.22
CA ARG A 117 -4.94 -7.18 1.47
C ARG A 117 -5.33 -6.86 0.04
N ARG A 118 -4.55 -7.35 -0.92
CA ARG A 118 -4.79 -7.08 -2.35
C ARG A 118 -6.15 -7.56 -2.83
N ASP A 119 -6.58 -8.75 -2.39
CA ASP A 119 -7.85 -9.38 -2.74
C ASP A 119 -9.08 -8.60 -2.23
N ILE A 120 -8.91 -7.72 -1.24
CA ILE A 120 -9.99 -6.93 -0.63
C ILE A 120 -9.92 -5.46 -1.05
N HIS A 121 -8.70 -4.87 -1.02
CA HIS A 121 -8.53 -3.43 -1.21
C HIS A 121 -8.38 -3.02 -2.68
N VAL A 122 -7.81 -3.90 -3.53
CA VAL A 122 -7.55 -3.57 -4.94
C VAL A 122 -8.72 -4.01 -5.80
N ILE A 123 -9.29 -3.04 -6.53
CA ILE A 123 -10.45 -3.26 -7.37
C ILE A 123 -10.19 -2.80 -8.81
N GLU A 124 -10.98 -3.30 -9.75
CA GLU A 124 -10.95 -2.81 -11.12
C GLU A 124 -11.49 -1.38 -11.19
N PRO A 125 -10.88 -0.53 -12.01
CA PRO A 125 -11.37 0.83 -12.22
C PRO A 125 -12.80 0.88 -12.76
N PHE A 126 -13.56 1.85 -12.28
CA PHE A 126 -14.90 2.18 -12.81
C PHE A 126 -15.05 3.70 -12.88
N ASP A 127 -16.04 4.17 -13.62
CA ASP A 127 -16.33 5.60 -13.73
C ASP A 127 -16.90 6.14 -12.41
N ILE A 128 -16.16 7.06 -11.77
CA ILE A 128 -16.57 7.68 -10.51
C ILE A 128 -17.86 8.50 -10.72
N PRO A 129 -18.96 8.17 -10.01
CA PRO A 129 -20.22 8.90 -10.12
C PRO A 129 -20.05 10.40 -9.87
N LYS A 130 -20.74 11.24 -10.65
CA LYS A 130 -20.58 12.71 -10.57
C LYS A 130 -20.97 13.31 -9.23
N HIS A 131 -21.89 12.68 -8.52
CA HIS A 131 -22.37 13.13 -7.21
C HIS A 131 -21.45 12.75 -6.05
N TRP A 132 -20.47 11.89 -6.26
CA TRP A 132 -19.49 11.57 -5.23
C TRP A 132 -18.55 12.72 -5.01
N LYS A 133 -18.22 12.97 -3.75
CA LYS A 133 -17.23 13.97 -3.38
C LYS A 133 -15.84 13.52 -3.77
N ARG A 134 -15.05 14.43 -4.32
CA ARG A 134 -13.69 14.16 -4.75
C ARG A 134 -12.70 15.01 -3.99
N TYR A 135 -11.58 14.41 -3.67
CA TYR A 135 -10.49 15.01 -2.94
C TYR A 135 -9.17 14.68 -3.64
N ALA A 136 -8.16 15.49 -3.38
CA ALA A 136 -6.79 15.10 -3.62
C ALA A 136 -5.98 15.27 -2.34
N ALA A 137 -4.91 14.51 -2.24
CA ALA A 137 -3.93 14.67 -1.19
C ALA A 137 -2.55 14.45 -1.77
N PHE A 138 -1.61 15.32 -1.45
CA PHE A 138 -0.27 15.18 -1.99
C PHE A 138 0.83 15.47 -0.97
N ASP A 139 1.96 14.86 -1.22
CA ASP A 139 3.23 15.14 -0.59
C ASP A 139 4.19 15.69 -1.64
N TYR A 140 4.78 16.85 -1.36
CA TYR A 140 5.65 17.53 -2.32
C TYR A 140 7.03 17.79 -1.73
N GLY A 141 8.03 17.16 -2.33
CA GLY A 141 9.45 17.45 -2.21
C GLY A 141 10.08 17.58 -3.61
N LEU A 142 11.28 18.15 -3.70
CA LEU A 142 11.98 18.20 -4.99
C LEU A 142 12.41 16.80 -5.45
N ASP A 143 12.71 15.93 -4.53
CA ASP A 143 13.07 14.53 -4.75
C ASP A 143 11.88 13.70 -5.23
N MET A 144 10.67 14.00 -4.72
CA MET A 144 9.45 13.29 -5.10
C MET A 144 8.21 14.19 -4.98
N PHE A 145 7.36 14.14 -5.99
CA PHE A 145 5.99 14.62 -5.98
C PHE A 145 5.04 13.43 -6.04
N ALA A 146 4.35 13.15 -4.96
CA ALA A 146 3.33 12.12 -4.88
C ALA A 146 1.95 12.76 -4.67
N CYS A 147 0.94 12.30 -5.40
CA CYS A 147 -0.44 12.77 -5.26
C CYS A 147 -1.41 11.63 -5.49
N LEU A 148 -2.49 11.62 -4.70
CA LEU A 148 -3.60 10.68 -4.82
C LEU A 148 -4.91 11.44 -5.02
N TRP A 149 -5.76 11.00 -5.96
CA TRP A 149 -7.14 11.42 -6.08
C TRP A 149 -8.04 10.39 -5.44
N ILE A 150 -8.91 10.84 -4.55
CA ILE A 150 -9.76 9.99 -3.73
C ILE A 150 -11.22 10.45 -3.85
N ALA A 151 -12.10 9.53 -4.24
CA ALA A 151 -13.54 9.76 -4.21
C ALA A 151 -14.15 9.12 -2.97
N ARG A 152 -15.21 9.75 -2.41
CA ARG A 152 -16.02 9.16 -1.34
C ARG A 152 -17.44 8.96 -1.81
N ASP A 153 -17.96 7.77 -1.60
CA ASP A 153 -19.36 7.46 -1.86
C ASP A 153 -20.30 8.01 -0.79
N THR A 154 -21.58 7.77 -0.95
CA THR A 154 -22.63 8.22 -0.02
C THR A 154 -22.62 7.48 1.31
N GLU A 155 -22.00 6.31 1.38
CA GLU A 155 -21.85 5.52 2.59
C GLU A 155 -20.56 5.86 3.36
N GLY A 156 -19.69 6.67 2.74
CA GLY A 156 -18.44 7.12 3.34
C GLY A 156 -17.22 6.30 2.99
N LYS A 157 -17.32 5.26 2.16
CA LYS A 157 -16.18 4.51 1.64
C LYS A 157 -15.34 5.39 0.73
N ALA A 158 -14.04 5.22 0.76
CA ALA A 158 -13.07 5.96 -0.04
C ALA A 158 -12.50 5.07 -1.15
N TYR A 159 -12.32 5.68 -2.31
CA TYR A 159 -11.78 5.02 -3.51
C TYR A 159 -10.62 5.85 -4.04
N VAL A 160 -9.40 5.34 -3.93
CA VAL A 160 -8.22 5.94 -4.56
C VAL A 160 -8.25 5.55 -6.03
N TYR A 161 -8.49 6.51 -6.94
CA TYR A 161 -8.75 6.20 -8.35
C TYR A 161 -7.68 6.71 -9.31
N ARG A 162 -6.75 7.54 -8.83
CA ARG A 162 -5.64 8.09 -9.63
C ARG A 162 -4.46 8.43 -8.73
N GLU A 163 -3.23 8.30 -9.26
CA GLU A 163 -2.00 8.68 -8.56
C GLU A 163 -1.02 9.43 -9.47
N ILE A 164 -0.17 10.25 -8.86
CA ILE A 164 1.10 10.74 -9.38
C ILE A 164 2.20 10.24 -8.45
N HIS A 165 3.31 9.83 -9.06
CA HIS A 165 4.55 9.50 -8.35
C HIS A 165 5.73 9.86 -9.26
N GLU A 166 6.18 11.12 -9.19
CA GLU A 166 7.14 11.70 -10.12
C GLU A 166 8.26 12.43 -9.37
N SER A 167 9.50 12.14 -9.73
CA SER A 167 10.67 12.80 -9.14
C SER A 167 11.09 14.06 -9.91
N ASN A 168 11.88 14.91 -9.26
CA ASN A 168 12.52 16.11 -9.85
C ASN A 168 11.56 17.11 -10.51
N LYS A 169 10.37 17.29 -9.93
CA LYS A 169 9.40 18.30 -10.39
C LYS A 169 9.55 19.58 -9.58
N ILE A 170 9.87 20.69 -10.24
CA ILE A 170 9.73 22.01 -9.62
C ILE A 170 8.25 22.37 -9.42
N ILE A 171 7.95 23.30 -8.52
CA ILE A 171 6.57 23.60 -8.10
C ILE A 171 5.65 23.90 -9.30
N SER A 172 6.11 24.68 -10.27
CA SER A 172 5.33 25.03 -11.46
C SER A 172 5.00 23.82 -12.34
N GLU A 173 5.92 22.87 -12.46
CA GLU A 173 5.72 21.62 -13.20
C GLU A 173 4.78 20.68 -12.45
N ALA A 174 4.95 20.58 -11.13
CA ALA A 174 4.07 19.78 -10.26
C ALA A 174 2.63 20.31 -10.28
N ALA A 175 2.45 21.63 -10.17
CA ALA A 175 1.14 22.28 -10.24
C ALA A 175 0.48 22.04 -11.60
N ARG A 176 1.23 22.21 -12.69
CA ARG A 176 0.71 21.96 -14.05
C ARG A 176 0.31 20.49 -14.21
N LEU A 177 1.17 19.55 -13.83
CA LEU A 177 0.88 18.11 -13.91
C LEU A 177 -0.39 17.75 -13.11
N PHE A 178 -0.52 18.31 -11.90
CA PHE A 178 -1.70 18.13 -11.07
C PHE A 178 -2.98 18.64 -11.76
N LEU A 179 -2.94 19.85 -12.32
CA LEU A 179 -4.09 20.45 -13.02
C LEU A 179 -4.43 19.68 -14.30
N ASP A 180 -3.43 19.30 -15.11
CA ASP A 180 -3.62 18.54 -16.34
C ASP A 180 -4.29 17.17 -16.03
N MET A 181 -3.86 16.50 -14.96
CA MET A 181 -4.44 15.22 -14.54
C MET A 181 -5.79 15.35 -13.83
N THR A 182 -6.07 16.47 -13.19
CA THR A 182 -7.39 16.76 -12.59
C THR A 182 -8.43 17.08 -13.65
N GLY A 183 -8.04 17.79 -14.72
CA GLY A 183 -8.95 18.20 -15.78
C GLY A 183 -10.11 19.01 -15.24
N ASP A 184 -11.33 18.69 -15.69
CA ASP A 184 -12.57 19.38 -15.31
C ASP A 184 -13.19 18.85 -13.99
N GLU A 185 -12.50 17.96 -13.26
CA GLU A 185 -13.02 17.42 -12.02
C GLU A 185 -13.05 18.48 -10.92
N LYS A 186 -14.18 18.60 -10.23
CA LYS A 186 -14.31 19.48 -9.07
C LYS A 186 -13.84 18.71 -7.83
N LEU A 187 -12.77 19.21 -7.21
CA LEU A 187 -12.27 18.72 -5.93
C LEU A 187 -12.84 19.58 -4.79
N ASP A 188 -13.29 18.93 -3.71
CA ASP A 188 -13.76 19.63 -2.52
C ASP A 188 -12.56 20.17 -1.70
N TYR A 189 -11.51 19.40 -1.57
CA TYR A 189 -10.28 19.79 -0.89
C TYR A 189 -9.05 19.12 -1.54
N VAL A 190 -7.91 19.83 -1.46
CA VAL A 190 -6.59 19.32 -1.83
C VAL A 190 -5.69 19.36 -0.60
N TYR A 191 -5.56 18.23 0.07
CA TYR A 191 -4.80 18.14 1.33
C TYR A 191 -3.30 18.10 1.07
N ALA A 192 -2.55 18.81 1.91
CA ALA A 192 -1.09 18.84 1.84
C ALA A 192 -0.47 18.99 3.24
N PRO A 193 0.82 18.60 3.44
CA PRO A 193 1.50 18.70 4.71
C PRO A 193 1.73 20.13 5.15
N ARG A 194 1.72 20.35 6.46
CA ARG A 194 1.81 21.69 7.06
C ARG A 194 3.10 22.47 6.75
N ASP A 195 4.20 21.77 6.48
CA ASP A 195 5.51 22.35 6.19
C ASP A 195 5.53 23.14 4.87
N LEU A 196 4.62 22.84 3.93
CA LEU A 196 4.48 23.60 2.68
C LEU A 196 4.09 25.09 2.93
N TRP A 197 3.59 25.43 4.12
CA TRP A 197 3.30 26.82 4.53
C TRP A 197 4.49 27.51 5.21
N ASN A 198 5.64 26.83 5.37
CA ASN A 198 6.84 27.47 5.88
C ASN A 198 7.39 28.46 4.85
N ARG A 199 7.54 29.72 5.27
CA ARG A 199 8.05 30.78 4.39
C ARG A 199 9.55 30.69 4.23
N ARG A 200 10.02 30.83 3.00
CA ARG A 200 11.46 30.92 2.69
C ARG A 200 11.95 32.33 2.95
N GLN A 201 13.09 32.46 3.60
CA GLN A 201 13.65 33.79 3.96
C GLN A 201 13.99 34.63 2.72
N GLU A 202 14.44 34.00 1.62
CA GLU A 202 14.87 34.69 0.42
C GLU A 202 13.72 35.31 -0.35
N THR A 203 12.56 34.68 -0.37
CA THR A 203 11.43 35.08 -1.21
C THR A 203 10.22 35.57 -0.41
N GLY A 204 10.17 35.28 0.89
CA GLY A 204 9.03 35.55 1.74
C GLY A 204 7.80 34.68 1.43
N LYS A 205 7.86 33.84 0.39
CA LYS A 205 6.78 32.95 -0.05
C LYS A 205 6.96 31.55 0.50
N SER A 206 5.85 30.90 0.80
CA SER A 206 5.80 29.48 1.08
C SER A 206 5.62 28.67 -0.23
N VAL A 207 5.83 27.35 -0.14
CA VAL A 207 5.52 26.43 -1.25
C VAL A 207 4.02 26.47 -1.60
N ALA A 208 3.17 26.54 -0.58
CA ALA A 208 1.72 26.65 -0.76
C ALA A 208 1.32 27.95 -1.49
N ASP A 209 1.97 29.09 -1.17
CA ASP A 209 1.72 30.34 -1.88
C ASP A 209 2.04 30.23 -3.39
N ILE A 210 3.13 29.50 -3.72
CA ILE A 210 3.51 29.31 -5.14
C ILE A 210 2.53 28.35 -5.84
N PHE A 211 2.07 27.26 -5.19
CA PHE A 211 1.02 26.41 -5.74
C PHE A 211 -0.26 27.21 -6.01
N TYR A 212 -0.65 28.08 -5.07
CA TYR A 212 -1.81 28.96 -5.24
C TYR A 212 -1.65 29.92 -6.44
N GLU A 213 -0.47 30.50 -6.64
CA GLU A 213 -0.17 31.33 -7.82
C GLU A 213 -0.28 30.56 -9.13
N HIS A 214 -0.10 29.25 -9.11
CA HIS A 214 -0.28 28.35 -10.26
C HIS A 214 -1.70 27.74 -10.35
N GLY A 215 -2.65 28.22 -9.53
CA GLY A 215 -4.05 27.81 -9.59
C GLY A 215 -4.41 26.56 -8.75
N VAL A 216 -3.51 26.12 -7.86
CA VAL A 216 -3.75 24.99 -6.94
C VAL A 216 -3.93 25.51 -5.53
N ASP A 217 -5.17 25.47 -5.03
CA ASP A 217 -5.51 25.88 -3.66
C ASP A 217 -5.38 24.69 -2.70
N LEU A 218 -4.45 24.80 -1.76
CA LEU A 218 -4.11 23.72 -0.85
C LEU A 218 -4.78 23.86 0.51
N THR A 219 -5.21 22.73 1.05
CA THR A 219 -5.76 22.62 2.40
C THR A 219 -4.73 22.00 3.33
N LYS A 220 -4.37 22.73 4.38
CA LYS A 220 -3.36 22.33 5.33
C LYS A 220 -3.82 21.18 6.22
N THR A 221 -3.06 20.10 6.25
CA THR A 221 -3.21 19.01 7.22
C THR A 221 -2.27 19.23 8.41
N SER A 222 -2.81 19.18 9.63
CA SER A 222 -2.08 19.53 10.86
C SER A 222 -2.09 18.46 11.95
N VAL A 223 -2.30 17.20 11.58
CA VAL A 223 -2.35 16.06 12.51
C VAL A 223 -0.93 15.50 12.72
N ASP A 224 -0.68 14.97 13.92
CA ASP A 224 0.54 14.26 14.23
C ASP A 224 0.74 13.06 13.29
N ARG A 225 2.02 12.74 13.02
CA ARG A 225 2.39 11.68 12.07
C ARG A 225 1.89 10.31 12.52
N VAL A 226 2.06 9.99 13.79
CA VAL A 226 1.65 8.69 14.35
C VAL A 226 0.13 8.54 14.34
N ASP A 227 -0.60 9.57 14.77
CA ASP A 227 -2.07 9.56 14.71
C ASP A 227 -2.58 9.41 13.28
N GLY A 228 -1.85 9.97 12.32
CA GLY A 228 -2.13 9.82 10.91
C GLY A 228 -1.97 8.39 10.40
N TRP A 229 -0.94 7.69 10.84
CA TRP A 229 -0.75 6.28 10.50
C TRP A 229 -1.82 5.39 11.13
N LEU A 230 -2.22 5.66 12.37
CA LEU A 230 -3.31 4.95 13.03
C LEU A 230 -4.64 5.16 12.27
N ALA A 231 -4.92 6.40 11.84
CA ALA A 231 -6.09 6.67 11.00
C ALA A 231 -6.05 5.88 9.69
N THR A 232 -4.87 5.76 9.05
CA THR A 232 -4.70 4.96 7.82
C THR A 232 -4.98 3.48 8.07
N LYS A 233 -4.52 2.92 9.20
CA LYS A 233 -4.85 1.53 9.60
C LYS A 233 -6.35 1.33 9.77
N GLU A 234 -7.06 2.26 10.40
CA GLU A 234 -8.52 2.17 10.55
C GLU A 234 -9.24 2.17 9.19
N TRP A 235 -8.77 2.96 8.22
CA TRP A 235 -9.30 2.94 6.86
C TRP A 235 -9.03 1.62 6.13
N LEU A 236 -7.89 0.99 6.38
CA LEU A 236 -7.48 -0.30 5.82
C LEU A 236 -8.11 -1.50 6.56
N LYS A 237 -8.76 -1.29 7.68
CA LYS A 237 -9.34 -2.37 8.47
C LYS A 237 -10.33 -3.20 7.67
N VAL A 238 -10.13 -4.52 7.72
CA VAL A 238 -11.00 -5.50 7.09
C VAL A 238 -12.09 -5.93 8.07
N PHE A 239 -13.31 -5.98 7.59
CA PHE A 239 -14.47 -6.42 8.37
C PHE A 239 -15.34 -7.39 7.55
N ASP A 240 -16.08 -8.23 8.28
CA ASP A 240 -17.02 -9.16 7.68
C ASP A 240 -18.33 -8.42 7.36
N THR A 241 -18.85 -8.64 6.16
CA THR A 241 -20.11 -8.08 5.68
C THR A 241 -20.85 -9.14 4.85
N ARG A 242 -22.06 -8.83 4.40
CA ARG A 242 -22.83 -9.71 3.51
C ARG A 242 -23.06 -9.01 2.18
N ASP A 243 -22.97 -9.79 1.12
CA ASP A 243 -23.33 -9.31 -0.21
C ASP A 243 -24.85 -9.07 -0.26
N GLU A 244 -25.25 -7.86 -0.63
CA GLU A 244 -26.69 -7.48 -0.65
C GLU A 244 -27.52 -8.26 -1.67
N GLN A 245 -26.90 -8.78 -2.74
CA GLN A 245 -27.57 -9.48 -3.81
C GLN A 245 -27.61 -11.00 -3.57
N THR A 246 -26.52 -11.58 -3.07
CA THR A 246 -26.38 -13.02 -2.88
C THR A 246 -26.63 -13.47 -1.45
N GLY A 247 -26.50 -12.56 -0.46
CA GLY A 247 -26.57 -12.87 0.96
C GLY A 247 -25.33 -13.61 1.49
N GLU A 248 -24.34 -13.85 0.66
CA GLU A 248 -23.10 -14.53 1.04
C GLU A 248 -22.22 -13.66 1.92
N GLU A 249 -21.53 -14.29 2.87
CA GLU A 249 -20.54 -13.61 3.70
C GLU A 249 -19.32 -13.24 2.87
N LYS A 250 -18.93 -11.97 2.94
CA LYS A 250 -17.71 -11.46 2.29
C LYS A 250 -16.93 -10.54 3.21
N LYS A 251 -15.64 -10.41 2.94
CA LYS A 251 -14.79 -9.42 3.61
C LYS A 251 -14.78 -8.12 2.82
N ASP A 252 -14.81 -6.99 3.52
CA ASP A 252 -14.79 -5.67 2.92
C ASP A 252 -13.90 -4.70 3.71
N SER A 253 -13.68 -3.50 3.17
CA SER A 253 -12.90 -2.44 3.78
C SER A 253 -13.47 -1.08 3.36
N ASN A 254 -13.27 -0.06 4.18
CA ASN A 254 -13.69 1.31 3.88
C ASN A 254 -12.78 2.02 2.88
N LEU A 255 -11.60 1.47 2.57
CA LEU A 255 -10.68 1.99 1.58
C LEU A 255 -10.52 1.00 0.42
N LYS A 256 -10.79 1.49 -0.79
CA LYS A 256 -10.55 0.75 -2.04
C LYS A 256 -9.53 1.50 -2.90
N ILE A 257 -8.75 0.76 -3.64
CA ILE A 257 -7.67 1.28 -4.48
C ILE A 257 -7.86 0.73 -5.88
N PHE A 258 -7.97 1.59 -6.86
CA PHE A 258 -8.04 1.17 -8.25
C PHE A 258 -6.70 0.58 -8.69
N ARG A 259 -6.76 -0.49 -9.47
CA ARG A 259 -5.58 -1.24 -9.94
C ARG A 259 -4.52 -0.37 -10.66
N ASN A 260 -4.91 0.76 -11.22
CA ASN A 260 -3.99 1.70 -11.87
C ASN A 260 -3.16 2.55 -10.88
N CYS A 261 -3.47 2.54 -9.56
CA CYS A 261 -2.67 3.18 -8.53
C CYS A 261 -1.53 2.24 -8.11
N THR A 262 -0.58 2.03 -9.02
CA THR A 262 0.42 0.96 -8.94
C THR A 262 1.44 1.17 -7.83
N HIS A 263 1.89 2.41 -7.60
CA HIS A 263 2.85 2.73 -6.55
C HIS A 263 2.23 2.58 -5.15
N LEU A 264 1.01 3.07 -4.96
CA LEU A 264 0.31 2.90 -3.69
C LEU A 264 0.11 1.42 -3.36
N ILE A 265 -0.37 0.61 -4.32
CA ILE A 265 -0.57 -0.83 -4.16
C ILE A 265 0.74 -1.55 -3.88
N GLN A 266 1.82 -1.10 -4.50
CA GLN A 266 3.14 -1.68 -4.31
C GLN A 266 3.73 -1.32 -2.95
N TYR A 267 3.60 -0.08 -2.47
CA TYR A 267 4.31 0.44 -1.30
C TYR A 267 3.60 0.20 0.02
N LEU A 268 2.26 0.11 0.04
CA LEU A 268 1.50 -0.21 1.26
C LEU A 268 2.00 -1.46 2.00
N PRO A 269 2.22 -2.61 1.34
CA PRO A 269 2.75 -3.78 2.02
C PRO A 269 4.24 -3.69 2.33
N GLN A 270 4.96 -2.70 1.79
CA GLN A 270 6.41 -2.60 1.89
C GLN A 270 6.91 -1.79 3.07
N ILE A 271 6.10 -0.84 3.53
CA ILE A 271 6.51 0.04 4.61
C ILE A 271 6.64 -0.73 5.91
N GLN A 272 7.78 -0.58 6.56
CA GLN A 272 8.10 -1.28 7.80
C GLN A 272 7.78 -0.42 9.02
N ILE A 273 7.65 -1.08 10.16
CA ILE A 273 7.62 -0.46 11.47
C ILE A 273 8.98 0.20 11.73
N ASP A 274 8.98 1.40 12.28
CA ASP A 274 10.22 2.05 12.69
C ASP A 274 10.85 1.33 13.89
N ASP A 275 12.14 1.01 13.80
CA ASP A 275 12.87 0.26 14.83
C ASP A 275 12.88 0.94 16.20
N LYS A 276 12.76 2.28 16.22
CA LYS A 276 12.83 3.10 17.45
C LYS A 276 11.46 3.45 17.99
N ASN A 277 10.45 3.49 17.13
CA ASN A 277 9.07 3.81 17.49
C ASN A 277 8.08 2.85 16.83
N PRO A 278 7.63 1.80 17.51
CA PRO A 278 6.70 0.80 16.95
C PRO A 278 5.35 1.36 16.45
N ASN A 279 5.02 2.60 16.83
CA ASN A 279 3.81 3.27 16.39
C ASN A 279 4.01 4.11 15.12
N ASP A 280 5.23 4.21 14.62
CA ASP A 280 5.57 4.97 13.41
C ASP A 280 6.07 4.02 12.31
N VAL A 281 6.15 4.54 11.10
CA VAL A 281 6.73 3.83 9.95
C VAL A 281 8.21 4.19 9.80
N ALA A 282 8.99 3.25 9.31
CA ALA A 282 10.38 3.47 8.92
C ALA A 282 10.47 4.59 7.88
N THR A 283 11.46 5.47 8.05
CA THR A 283 11.70 6.58 7.11
C THR A 283 12.53 6.18 5.91
N GLU A 284 13.13 5.00 5.95
CA GLU A 284 13.91 4.43 4.87
C GLU A 284 13.32 3.07 4.41
N PRO A 285 13.31 2.79 3.12
CA PRO A 285 13.74 3.64 2.00
C PRO A 285 12.79 4.83 1.77
N HIS A 286 13.33 6.05 1.67
CA HIS A 286 12.56 7.30 1.63
C HIS A 286 11.53 7.36 0.49
N TYR A 287 11.81 6.78 -0.67
CA TYR A 287 10.90 6.79 -1.82
C TYR A 287 9.55 6.09 -1.55
N LEU A 288 9.47 5.21 -0.55
CA LEU A 288 8.23 4.54 -0.17
C LEU A 288 7.27 5.48 0.56
N THR A 289 7.79 6.48 1.29
CA THR A 289 6.96 7.24 2.23
C THR A 289 6.04 8.25 1.56
N HIS A 290 6.43 8.86 0.45
CA HIS A 290 5.72 10.00 -0.16
C HIS A 290 4.26 9.70 -0.55
N VAL A 291 4.01 8.61 -1.29
CA VAL A 291 2.63 8.26 -1.69
C VAL A 291 1.80 7.79 -0.49
N LEU A 292 2.45 7.18 0.50
CA LEU A 292 1.79 6.76 1.74
C LEU A 292 1.47 7.97 2.63
N ASP A 293 2.36 8.97 2.69
CA ASP A 293 2.10 10.25 3.35
C ASP A 293 0.91 10.98 2.69
N SER A 294 0.82 10.96 1.36
CA SER A 294 -0.34 11.48 0.64
C SER A 294 -1.64 10.78 1.09
N LEU A 295 -1.66 9.45 1.19
CA LEU A 295 -2.81 8.72 1.71
C LEU A 295 -3.12 9.09 3.15
N ARG A 296 -2.10 9.20 4.00
CA ARG A 296 -2.21 9.59 5.41
C ARG A 296 -2.86 10.97 5.57
N TYR A 297 -2.50 11.96 4.73
CA TYR A 297 -3.11 13.30 4.78
C TYR A 297 -4.60 13.28 4.45
N PHE A 298 -5.04 12.39 3.59
CA PHE A 298 -6.48 12.16 3.39
C PHE A 298 -7.12 11.50 4.61
N CYS A 299 -6.55 10.38 5.08
CA CYS A 299 -7.15 9.55 6.13
C CYS A 299 -7.41 10.33 7.44
N VAL A 300 -6.51 11.24 7.83
CA VAL A 300 -6.67 12.03 9.07
C VAL A 300 -7.82 13.03 9.03
N ASN A 301 -8.21 13.48 7.84
CA ASN A 301 -9.28 14.46 7.68
C ASN A 301 -10.68 13.81 7.70
N PHE A 302 -10.73 12.48 7.65
CA PHE A 302 -11.96 11.70 7.67
C PHE A 302 -11.81 10.54 8.66
N THR A 303 -11.52 10.83 9.91
CA THR A 303 -11.60 9.82 10.96
C THR A 303 -13.03 9.30 11.00
N ASN A 304 -13.24 8.04 10.62
CA ASN A 304 -14.48 7.37 11.02
C ASN A 304 -14.51 7.40 12.54
N PRO A 305 -15.53 7.99 13.16
CA PRO A 305 -15.71 7.82 14.60
C PRO A 305 -15.70 6.31 14.84
N ALA A 306 -14.89 5.85 15.78
CA ALA A 306 -14.96 4.48 16.23
C ALA A 306 -16.45 4.20 16.47
N SER A 307 -17.05 3.31 15.68
CA SER A 307 -18.43 2.92 15.93
C SER A 307 -18.38 2.26 17.29
N GLU A 308 -18.98 2.92 18.29
CA GLU A 308 -19.21 2.24 19.57
C GLU A 308 -19.88 0.91 19.23
N PRO A 309 -19.41 -0.21 19.79
CA PRO A 309 -20.06 -1.49 19.58
C PRO A 309 -21.54 -1.30 19.90
N LYS A 310 -22.39 -1.58 18.92
CA LYS A 310 -23.83 -1.41 19.06
C LYS A 310 -24.26 -2.10 20.36
N THR A 311 -24.97 -1.40 21.20
CA THR A 311 -25.53 -2.01 22.40
C THR A 311 -26.57 -3.06 21.95
N LYS A 312 -26.73 -4.14 22.70
CA LYS A 312 -27.75 -5.17 22.42
C LYS A 312 -29.16 -4.56 22.18
N GLU A 313 -29.42 -3.40 22.76
CA GLU A 313 -30.68 -2.66 22.59
C GLU A 313 -30.77 -1.96 21.22
N GLN A 314 -29.63 -1.50 20.67
CA GLN A 314 -29.56 -0.92 19.33
C GLN A 314 -29.66 -2.01 18.25
N GLU A 315 -28.99 -3.15 18.44
CA GLU A 315 -29.13 -4.32 17.57
C GLU A 315 -30.58 -4.82 17.52
N TYR A 316 -31.22 -4.91 18.69
CA TYR A 316 -32.62 -5.33 18.76
C TYR A 316 -33.58 -4.33 18.10
N LYS A 317 -33.31 -3.03 18.19
CA LYS A 317 -34.12 -1.99 17.52
C LYS A 317 -33.95 -2.05 16.00
N GLU A 318 -32.74 -2.29 15.50
CA GLU A 318 -32.48 -2.45 14.07
C GLU A 318 -33.11 -3.73 13.51
N GLU A 319 -32.96 -4.86 14.21
CA GLU A 319 -33.64 -6.11 13.82
C GLU A 319 -35.17 -5.99 13.79
N ARG A 320 -35.71 -5.24 14.73
CA ARG A 320 -37.16 -4.98 14.78
C ARG A 320 -37.60 -4.05 13.65
N ALA A 321 -36.80 -3.01 13.35
CA ALA A 321 -37.08 -2.12 12.23
C ALA A 321 -36.99 -2.86 10.89
N TYR A 322 -36.00 -3.74 10.71
CA TYR A 322 -35.85 -4.58 9.54
C TYR A 322 -37.01 -5.57 9.36
N ARG A 323 -37.47 -6.22 10.44
CA ARG A 323 -38.65 -7.10 10.42
C ARG A 323 -39.92 -6.33 10.03
N ASN A 324 -40.14 -5.16 10.62
CA ASN A 324 -41.28 -4.34 10.27
C ASN A 324 -41.24 -3.86 8.83
N MET A 325 -40.08 -3.57 8.29
CA MET A 325 -39.91 -3.18 6.89
C MET A 325 -40.19 -4.34 5.94
N GLN A 326 -39.76 -5.56 6.28
CA GLN A 326 -40.10 -6.78 5.52
C GLN A 326 -41.60 -7.11 5.57
N GLU A 327 -42.26 -6.92 6.70
CA GLU A 327 -43.71 -7.07 6.82
C GLU A 327 -44.43 -6.04 5.94
N TYR A 328 -43.98 -4.79 5.90
CA TYR A 328 -44.56 -3.76 5.01
C TYR A 328 -44.40 -4.08 3.52
N ILE A 329 -43.26 -4.63 3.13
CA ILE A 329 -43.02 -5.05 1.73
C ILE A 329 -43.88 -6.25 1.36
N ASN A 330 -44.09 -7.19 2.27
CA ASN A 330 -44.92 -8.39 2.04
C ASN A 330 -46.43 -8.13 2.09
N TYR A 331 -46.90 -7.09 2.76
CA TYR A 331 -48.31 -6.69 2.82
C TYR A 331 -48.69 -5.61 1.79
N GLY A 332 -47.75 -5.02 1.07
CA GLY A 332 -47.97 -3.95 0.09
C GLY A 332 -48.17 -4.44 -1.35
N VAL A 333 -48.22 -5.74 -1.58
CA VAL A 333 -48.51 -6.35 -2.88
C VAL A 333 -49.79 -7.20 -2.73
N GLY A 334 -50.91 -6.53 -2.67
CA GLY A 334 -52.23 -7.10 -2.68
C GLY A 334 -53.19 -6.19 -3.44
#